data_aab0afdd3774cfd20feb9d4b44630a87
#
_entry.id   aab0afdd3774cfd20feb9d4b44630a87
#
_cell.length_a   1.000
_cell.length_b   1.000
_cell.length_c   1.000
_cell.angle_alpha   90.00
_cell.angle_beta   90.00
_cell.angle_gamma   90.00
#
_symmetry.space_group_name_H-M   'P 1'
#
loop_
_entity.id
_entity.type
_entity.pdbx_description
1 polymer ?
#
loop_
_entity_poly.entity_id
_entity_poly.type
_entity_poly.pdbx_seq_one_letter_code
_entity_poly.pdbx_strand_id
1 'polypeptide(L)'
;VKDVSLKIHQGEILGIGGLAGQGKLGIPNGIMGLFPSGGEIIFEGKSLPLNNTLEAQKNGISFVSEDRRGVGLLLDESIDWNITFNAMQIQERFIKPYLGGLIKFRDDKAMKECADKYIDELEIRCINEKQLARNLSGGNQQKVCLAKAFAMKPRLLFVSEPTRGIDIGAKKLVLDALKKYNEENNTTIVIIS
;
A
#
# COMPACT_ATOMS: atom_id res chain seq x y z
N VAL A 1 0.36 4.24 21.51
CA VAL A 1 -0.96 4.87 21.67
C VAL A 1 -1.75 4.03 22.66
N LYS A 2 -2.45 4.67 23.61
CA LYS A 2 -3.31 4.00 24.60
C LYS A 2 -4.72 4.54 24.49
N ASP A 3 -5.70 3.67 24.74
CA ASP A 3 -7.13 4.03 24.86
C ASP A 3 -7.68 4.80 23.64
N VAL A 4 -7.42 4.27 22.44
CA VAL A 4 -7.93 4.84 21.19
C VAL A 4 -9.21 4.15 20.80
N SER A 5 -10.28 4.94 20.63
CA SER A 5 -11.52 4.52 19.99
C SER A 5 -11.68 5.29 18.69
N LEU A 6 -11.74 4.59 17.58
CA LEU A 6 -11.83 5.18 16.24
C LEU A 6 -12.92 4.42 15.44
N LYS A 7 -13.77 5.19 14.77
CA LYS A 7 -14.75 4.65 13.84
C LYS A 7 -14.49 5.25 12.46
N ILE A 8 -14.41 4.38 11.46
CA ILE A 8 -14.12 4.75 10.08
C ILE A 8 -15.25 4.20 9.22
N HIS A 9 -15.79 5.04 8.32
CA HIS A 9 -16.88 4.64 7.44
C HIS A 9 -16.34 4.18 6.08
N GLN A 10 -17.05 3.25 5.47
CA GLN A 10 -16.67 2.74 4.16
C GLN A 10 -16.63 3.87 3.11
N GLY A 11 -15.58 3.90 2.31
CA GLY A 11 -15.42 4.87 1.22
C GLY A 11 -15.01 6.27 1.67
N GLU A 12 -14.83 6.55 2.98
CA GLU A 12 -14.35 7.87 3.42
C GLU A 12 -12.84 8.02 3.29
N ILE A 13 -12.40 9.26 3.19
CA ILE A 13 -11.00 9.66 3.35
C ILE A 13 -10.89 10.37 4.70
N LEU A 14 -10.25 9.70 5.66
CA LEU A 14 -10.04 10.21 7.02
C LEU A 14 -8.61 10.74 7.18
N GLY A 15 -8.46 11.97 7.70
CA GLY A 15 -7.17 12.53 8.06
C GLY A 15 -6.87 12.37 9.56
N ILE A 16 -5.70 11.83 9.91
CA ILE A 16 -5.18 11.80 11.28
C ILE A 16 -3.95 12.70 11.32
N GLY A 17 -4.10 13.90 11.89
CA GLY A 17 -3.04 14.88 12.04
C GLY A 17 -2.42 14.87 13.44
N GLY A 18 -1.17 15.31 13.55
CA GLY A 18 -0.50 15.47 14.84
C GLY A 18 1.00 15.73 14.72
N LEU A 19 1.62 16.19 15.79
CA LEU A 19 3.06 16.43 15.81
C LEU A 19 3.86 15.11 15.70
N ALA A 20 5.08 15.21 15.21
CA ALA A 20 6.00 14.08 15.20
C ALA A 20 6.21 13.55 16.64
N GLY A 21 6.29 12.23 16.78
CA GLY A 21 6.49 11.59 18.09
C GLY A 21 5.25 11.38 18.95
N GLN A 22 4.07 11.89 18.56
CA GLN A 22 2.81 11.69 19.31
C GLN A 22 2.19 10.30 19.14
N GLY A 23 2.87 9.38 18.46
CA GLY A 23 2.43 7.99 18.35
C GLY A 23 1.31 7.73 17.34
N LYS A 24 0.95 8.71 16.48
CA LYS A 24 -0.11 8.55 15.46
C LYS A 24 0.09 7.32 14.57
N LEU A 25 1.32 6.93 14.31
CA LEU A 25 1.69 5.70 13.57
C LEU A 25 1.37 4.40 14.35
N GLY A 26 1.16 4.48 15.64
CA GLY A 26 0.74 3.33 16.44
C GLY A 26 -0.62 2.76 16.00
N ILE A 27 -1.50 3.60 15.42
CA ILE A 27 -2.81 3.16 14.95
C ILE A 27 -2.68 2.20 13.76
N PRO A 28 -2.09 2.58 12.60
CA PRO A 28 -1.95 1.67 11.48
C PRO A 28 -1.03 0.49 11.80
N ASN A 29 0.05 0.69 12.55
CA ASN A 29 0.96 -0.39 12.91
C ASN A 29 0.29 -1.43 13.82
N GLY A 30 -0.58 -1.01 14.74
CA GLY A 30 -1.35 -1.91 15.58
C GLY A 30 -2.42 -2.67 14.78
N ILE A 31 -3.16 -1.99 13.91
CA ILE A 31 -4.19 -2.60 13.06
C ILE A 31 -3.55 -3.60 12.07
N MET A 32 -2.41 -3.23 11.49
CA MET A 32 -1.64 -4.12 10.61
C MET A 32 -0.96 -5.29 11.35
N GLY A 33 -0.95 -5.29 12.68
CA GLY A 33 -0.25 -6.31 13.45
C GLY A 33 1.27 -6.22 13.38
N LEU A 34 1.82 -5.06 13.02
CA LEU A 34 3.27 -4.81 12.98
C LEU A 34 3.84 -4.54 14.38
N PHE A 35 3.03 -3.97 15.26
CA PHE A 35 3.35 -3.76 16.67
C PHE A 35 2.31 -4.44 17.56
N PRO A 36 2.73 -4.95 18.74
CA PRO A 36 1.80 -5.53 19.69
C PRO A 36 0.65 -4.57 20.01
N SER A 37 -0.56 -5.03 19.83
CA SER A 37 -1.79 -4.28 20.11
C SER A 37 -2.74 -5.10 20.95
N GLY A 38 -3.60 -4.41 21.71
CA GLY A 38 -4.69 -4.99 22.50
C GLY A 38 -6.00 -4.29 22.17
N GLY A 39 -7.09 -4.78 22.77
CA GLY A 39 -8.44 -4.29 22.50
C GLY A 39 -9.16 -5.09 21.42
N GLU A 40 -10.05 -4.47 20.69
CA GLU A 40 -10.83 -5.10 19.63
C GLU A 40 -10.79 -4.27 18.36
N ILE A 41 -10.62 -4.94 17.22
CA ILE A 41 -10.73 -4.34 15.89
C ILE A 41 -11.86 -5.06 15.15
N ILE A 42 -12.90 -4.30 14.78
CA ILE A 42 -13.99 -4.81 13.95
C ILE A 42 -13.82 -4.23 12.54
N PHE A 43 -13.66 -5.10 11.57
CA PHE A 43 -13.55 -4.73 10.16
C PHE A 43 -14.69 -5.37 9.37
N GLU A 44 -15.53 -4.56 8.74
CA GLU A 44 -16.74 -5.01 8.00
C GLU A 44 -17.64 -5.96 8.81
N GLY A 45 -17.84 -5.62 10.09
CA GLY A 45 -18.69 -6.39 11.01
C GLY A 45 -18.08 -7.68 11.56
N LYS A 46 -16.79 -7.94 11.26
CA LYS A 46 -16.07 -9.13 11.75
C LYS A 46 -14.89 -8.71 12.62
N SER A 47 -14.65 -9.45 13.70
CA SER A 47 -13.46 -9.27 14.53
C SER A 47 -12.22 -9.64 13.73
N LEU A 48 -11.24 -8.72 13.67
CA LEU A 48 -9.96 -8.92 13.01
C LEU A 48 -8.94 -9.49 14.03
N PRO A 49 -8.25 -10.59 13.71
CA PRO A 49 -7.18 -11.10 14.57
C PRO A 49 -6.08 -10.06 14.80
N LEU A 50 -5.79 -9.79 16.07
CA LEU A 50 -4.72 -8.86 16.45
C LEU A 50 -3.34 -9.47 16.19
N ASN A 51 -2.35 -8.60 16.01
CA ASN A 51 -0.93 -8.99 15.89
C ASN A 51 -0.67 -9.99 14.75
N ASN A 52 -1.44 -9.92 13.68
CA ASN A 52 -1.32 -10.81 12.52
C ASN A 52 -1.38 -10.02 11.20
N THR A 53 -0.21 -9.66 10.69
CA THR A 53 -0.07 -8.87 9.46
C THR A 53 -0.63 -9.60 8.23
N LEU A 54 -0.46 -10.91 8.17
CA LEU A 54 -0.97 -11.71 7.05
C LEU A 54 -2.50 -11.67 6.98
N GLU A 55 -3.16 -11.83 8.13
CA GLU A 55 -4.62 -11.75 8.20
C GLU A 55 -5.14 -10.35 7.91
N ALA A 56 -4.48 -9.29 8.39
CA ALA A 56 -4.84 -7.92 8.03
C ALA A 56 -4.80 -7.72 6.50
N GLN A 57 -3.72 -8.15 5.85
CA GLN A 57 -3.56 -8.02 4.39
C GLN A 57 -4.55 -8.89 3.61
N LYS A 58 -4.80 -10.14 4.03
CA LYS A 58 -5.82 -11.02 3.43
C LYS A 58 -7.23 -10.44 3.54
N ASN A 59 -7.52 -9.72 4.62
CA ASN A 59 -8.76 -8.99 4.78
C ASN A 59 -8.82 -7.68 4.00
N GLY A 60 -7.86 -7.41 3.11
CA GLY A 60 -7.86 -6.24 2.24
C GLY A 60 -7.44 -4.95 2.93
N ILE A 61 -6.65 -5.02 3.99
CA ILE A 61 -6.04 -3.86 4.63
C ILE A 61 -4.62 -3.71 4.13
N SER A 62 -4.25 -2.52 3.66
CA SER A 62 -2.90 -2.21 3.19
C SER A 62 -2.34 -0.97 3.88
N PHE A 63 -1.02 -0.87 3.92
CA PHE A 63 -0.33 0.24 4.55
C PHE A 63 0.84 0.72 3.71
N VAL A 64 0.87 2.03 3.42
CA VAL A 64 2.01 2.74 2.83
C VAL A 64 2.75 3.46 3.94
N SER A 65 3.94 2.98 4.26
CA SER A 65 4.80 3.55 5.30
C SER A 65 5.44 4.86 4.86
N GLU A 66 5.75 5.74 5.83
CA GLU A 66 6.58 6.94 5.61
C GLU A 66 8.03 6.62 5.25
N ASP A 67 8.52 5.45 5.65
CA ASP A 67 9.86 4.96 5.28
C ASP A 67 9.80 4.13 3.98
N ARG A 68 9.76 4.85 2.86
CA ARG A 68 9.72 4.22 1.54
C ARG A 68 10.97 3.42 1.18
N ARG A 69 12.14 3.79 1.72
CA ARG A 69 13.42 3.17 1.38
C ARG A 69 13.77 1.97 2.26
N GLY A 70 13.47 2.04 3.55
CA GLY A 70 13.76 0.95 4.47
C GLY A 70 12.68 -0.13 4.50
N VAL A 71 11.40 0.28 4.28
CA VAL A 71 10.24 -0.63 4.43
C VAL A 71 9.39 -0.68 3.17
N GLY A 72 9.21 0.45 2.49
CA GLY A 72 8.25 0.58 1.40
C GLY A 72 8.64 -0.14 0.11
N LEU A 73 9.93 -0.15 -0.24
CA LEU A 73 10.44 -0.63 -1.52
C LEU A 73 11.60 -1.62 -1.36
N LEU A 74 11.64 -2.58 -2.26
CA LEU A 74 12.80 -3.41 -2.55
C LEU A 74 13.66 -2.62 -3.55
N LEU A 75 14.64 -1.85 -3.05
CA LEU A 75 15.39 -0.88 -3.86
C LEU A 75 16.19 -1.54 -4.99
N ASP A 76 16.64 -2.77 -4.80
CA ASP A 76 17.45 -3.54 -5.73
C ASP A 76 16.62 -4.35 -6.72
N GLU A 77 15.31 -4.25 -6.61
CA GLU A 77 14.35 -4.90 -7.49
C GLU A 77 13.72 -3.89 -8.46
N SER A 78 13.16 -4.41 -9.55
CA SER A 78 12.49 -3.64 -10.59
C SER A 78 11.15 -3.05 -10.12
N ILE A 79 10.64 -2.08 -10.86
CA ILE A 79 9.37 -1.43 -10.59
C ILE A 79 8.23 -2.44 -10.63
N ASP A 80 8.16 -3.30 -11.67
CA ASP A 80 7.12 -4.31 -11.80
C ASP A 80 7.13 -5.31 -10.64
N TRP A 81 8.33 -5.72 -10.19
CA TRP A 81 8.47 -6.56 -9.01
C TRP A 81 7.96 -5.88 -7.75
N ASN A 82 8.37 -4.63 -7.52
CA ASN A 82 7.88 -3.86 -6.37
C ASN A 82 6.36 -3.72 -6.34
N ILE A 83 5.74 -3.44 -7.49
CA ILE A 83 4.29 -3.25 -7.58
C ILE A 83 3.52 -4.54 -7.31
N THR A 84 3.99 -5.68 -7.82
CA THR A 84 3.20 -6.92 -7.88
C THR A 84 3.51 -7.93 -6.77
N PHE A 85 4.67 -7.81 -6.12
CA PHE A 85 5.17 -8.80 -5.16
C PHE A 85 4.19 -9.11 -4.01
N ASN A 86 3.62 -8.09 -3.38
CA ASN A 86 2.68 -8.31 -2.28
C ASN A 86 1.41 -9.02 -2.75
N ALA A 87 0.86 -8.62 -3.90
CA ALA A 87 -0.33 -9.27 -4.46
C ALA A 87 -0.03 -10.72 -4.89
N MET A 88 1.18 -10.99 -5.33
CA MET A 88 1.63 -12.35 -5.63
C MET A 88 1.70 -13.22 -4.37
N GLN A 89 2.31 -12.71 -3.29
CA GLN A 89 2.48 -13.46 -2.04
C GLN A 89 1.17 -13.66 -1.27
N ILE A 90 0.34 -12.64 -1.19
CA ILE A 90 -0.84 -12.64 -0.30
C ILE A 90 -2.09 -13.15 -1.01
N GLN A 91 -2.24 -12.83 -2.30
CA GLN A 91 -3.45 -13.09 -3.09
C GLN A 91 -3.25 -14.14 -4.18
N GLU A 92 -2.05 -14.71 -4.29
CA GLU A 92 -1.65 -15.65 -5.36
C GLU A 92 -1.90 -15.10 -6.78
N ARG A 93 -1.96 -13.79 -6.96
CA ARG A 93 -2.05 -13.14 -8.27
C ARG A 93 -0.70 -13.17 -8.97
N PHE A 94 -0.70 -13.04 -10.29
CA PHE A 94 0.53 -13.09 -11.10
C PHE A 94 1.28 -14.43 -11.01
N ILE A 95 0.54 -15.50 -10.72
CA ILE A 95 1.02 -16.88 -10.65
C ILE A 95 0.18 -17.72 -11.61
N LYS A 96 0.88 -18.49 -12.47
CA LYS A 96 0.26 -19.49 -13.35
C LYS A 96 0.46 -20.88 -12.76
N PRO A 97 -0.62 -21.60 -12.42
CA PRO A 97 -0.51 -23.00 -12.03
C PRO A 97 -0.19 -23.85 -13.26
N TYR A 98 0.70 -24.82 -13.09
CA TYR A 98 1.05 -25.82 -14.09
C TYR A 98 0.91 -27.23 -13.49
N LEU A 99 0.67 -28.26 -14.31
CA LEU A 99 0.45 -29.64 -13.86
C LEU A 99 -0.58 -29.77 -12.72
N GLY A 100 -1.76 -29.18 -12.91
CA GLY A 100 -2.82 -29.26 -11.89
C GLY A 100 -2.52 -28.49 -10.60
N GLY A 101 -1.56 -27.53 -10.63
CA GLY A 101 -1.18 -26.72 -9.47
C GLY A 101 0.03 -27.23 -8.71
N LEU A 102 0.62 -28.37 -9.11
CA LEU A 102 1.85 -28.91 -8.51
C LEU A 102 3.06 -27.99 -8.69
N ILE A 103 3.11 -27.26 -9.80
CA ILE A 103 4.16 -26.29 -10.09
C ILE A 103 3.49 -24.94 -10.32
N LYS A 104 4.06 -23.88 -9.74
CA LYS A 104 3.58 -22.51 -9.90
C LYS A 104 4.66 -21.67 -10.57
N PHE A 105 4.35 -21.05 -11.70
CA PHE A 105 5.23 -20.13 -12.41
C PHE A 105 4.76 -18.68 -12.26
N ARG A 106 5.70 -17.77 -12.25
CA ARG A 106 5.42 -16.33 -12.30
C ARG A 106 4.84 -15.94 -13.66
N ASP A 107 3.79 -15.12 -13.65
CA ASP A 107 3.21 -14.53 -14.86
C ASP A 107 3.83 -13.15 -15.16
N ASP A 108 5.00 -13.17 -15.81
CA ASP A 108 5.72 -11.95 -16.16
C ASP A 108 4.91 -11.00 -17.06
N LYS A 109 4.04 -11.54 -17.91
CA LYS A 109 3.17 -10.73 -18.77
C LYS A 109 2.13 -9.97 -17.94
N ALA A 110 1.44 -10.64 -17.03
CA ALA A 110 0.46 -10.00 -16.16
C ALA A 110 1.10 -9.01 -15.18
N MET A 111 2.33 -9.29 -14.71
CA MET A 111 3.10 -8.35 -13.90
C MET A 111 3.43 -7.09 -14.66
N LYS A 112 3.92 -7.22 -15.91
CA LYS A 112 4.21 -6.09 -16.78
C LYS A 112 2.96 -5.25 -17.04
N GLU A 113 1.85 -5.86 -17.43
CA GLU A 113 0.58 -5.18 -17.69
C GLU A 113 0.09 -4.40 -16.46
N CYS A 114 0.23 -4.99 -15.26
CA CYS A 114 -0.11 -4.31 -14.01
C CYS A 114 0.83 -3.13 -13.71
N ALA A 115 2.12 -3.29 -13.95
CA ALA A 115 3.10 -2.24 -13.74
C ALA A 115 2.90 -1.08 -14.72
N ASP A 116 2.74 -1.37 -16.01
CA ASP A 116 2.49 -0.37 -17.05
C ASP A 116 1.24 0.46 -16.74
N LYS A 117 0.15 -0.20 -16.33
CA LYS A 117 -1.07 0.48 -15.88
C LYS A 117 -0.78 1.53 -14.81
N TYR A 118 -0.08 1.16 -13.73
CA TYR A 118 0.20 2.10 -12.64
C TYR A 118 1.31 3.09 -12.95
N ILE A 119 2.24 2.78 -13.85
CA ILE A 119 3.22 3.72 -14.37
C ILE A 119 2.49 4.87 -15.08
N ASP A 120 1.51 4.55 -15.91
CA ASP A 120 0.70 5.54 -16.64
C ASP A 120 -0.25 6.30 -15.70
N GLU A 121 -1.04 5.60 -14.88
CA GLU A 121 -2.03 6.22 -13.99
C GLU A 121 -1.42 7.16 -12.94
N LEU A 122 -0.23 6.85 -12.45
CA LEU A 122 0.48 7.65 -11.45
C LEU A 122 1.57 8.54 -12.07
N GLU A 123 1.69 8.55 -13.39
CA GLU A 123 2.74 9.31 -14.10
C GLU A 123 4.14 9.04 -13.52
N ILE A 124 4.50 7.76 -13.33
CA ILE A 124 5.81 7.38 -12.82
C ILE A 124 6.85 7.61 -13.91
N ARG A 125 7.77 8.54 -13.69
CA ARG A 125 8.86 8.80 -14.63
C ARG A 125 9.95 7.76 -14.48
N CYS A 126 10.02 6.82 -15.41
CA CYS A 126 10.99 5.74 -15.49
C CYS A 126 11.32 5.44 -16.96
N ILE A 127 12.37 4.66 -17.20
CA ILE A 127 12.73 4.19 -18.55
C ILE A 127 11.75 3.10 -19.00
N ASN A 128 11.47 2.15 -18.11
CA ASN A 128 10.52 1.05 -18.28
C ASN A 128 10.24 0.39 -16.92
N GLU A 129 9.36 -0.60 -16.91
CA GLU A 129 8.96 -1.35 -15.71
C GLU A 129 10.10 -2.17 -15.08
N LYS A 130 11.18 -2.43 -15.82
CA LYS A 130 12.35 -3.19 -15.35
C LYS A 130 13.41 -2.31 -14.69
N GLN A 131 13.24 -0.99 -14.70
CA GLN A 131 14.14 -0.09 -13.99
C GLN A 131 14.15 -0.40 -12.49
N LEU A 132 15.35 -0.41 -11.88
CA LEU A 132 15.49 -0.61 -10.43
C LEU A 132 14.90 0.57 -9.65
N ALA A 133 14.18 0.27 -8.58
CA ALA A 133 13.52 1.28 -7.76
C ALA A 133 14.51 2.29 -7.14
N ARG A 134 15.75 1.88 -6.86
CA ARG A 134 16.81 2.77 -6.35
C ARG A 134 17.15 3.93 -7.30
N ASN A 135 16.97 3.74 -8.60
CA ASN A 135 17.32 4.72 -9.64
C ASN A 135 16.20 5.76 -9.87
N LEU A 136 15.11 5.67 -9.15
CA LEU A 136 14.01 6.62 -9.22
C LEU A 136 14.24 7.82 -8.29
N SER A 137 13.72 8.99 -8.69
CA SER A 137 13.60 10.14 -7.79
C SER A 137 12.69 9.82 -6.60
N GLY A 138 12.82 10.57 -5.50
CA GLY A 138 11.98 10.36 -4.31
C GLY A 138 10.48 10.42 -4.59
N GLY A 139 10.03 11.33 -5.46
CA GLY A 139 8.62 11.42 -5.87
C GLY A 139 8.16 10.19 -6.65
N ASN A 140 8.98 9.66 -7.56
CA ASN A 140 8.64 8.45 -8.30
C ASN A 140 8.70 7.20 -7.42
N GLN A 141 9.62 7.13 -6.46
CA GLN A 141 9.63 6.08 -5.44
C GLN A 141 8.33 6.08 -4.61
N GLN A 142 7.83 7.26 -4.22
CA GLN A 142 6.55 7.38 -3.52
C GLN A 142 5.38 6.87 -4.35
N LYS A 143 5.36 7.18 -5.64
CA LYS A 143 4.33 6.70 -6.58
C LYS A 143 4.39 5.18 -6.74
N VAL A 144 5.58 4.56 -6.76
CA VAL A 144 5.72 3.10 -6.76
C VAL A 144 5.20 2.48 -5.46
N CYS A 145 5.41 3.11 -4.29
CA CYS A 145 4.81 2.65 -3.03
C CYS A 145 3.28 2.67 -3.08
N LEU A 146 2.68 3.70 -3.68
CA LEU A 146 1.23 3.75 -3.89
C LEU A 146 0.76 2.69 -4.88
N ALA A 147 1.45 2.54 -6.02
CA ALA A 147 1.15 1.50 -7.02
C ALA A 147 1.14 0.10 -6.40
N LYS A 148 2.14 -0.21 -5.56
CA LYS A 148 2.23 -1.46 -4.79
C LYS A 148 1.00 -1.68 -3.91
N ALA A 149 0.55 -0.63 -3.21
CA ALA A 149 -0.64 -0.71 -2.36
C ALA A 149 -1.92 -0.86 -3.20
N PHE A 150 -2.06 -0.10 -4.29
CA PHE A 150 -3.21 -0.17 -5.21
C PHE A 150 -3.31 -1.53 -5.92
N ALA A 151 -2.18 -2.14 -6.26
CA ALA A 151 -2.13 -3.48 -6.85
C ALA A 151 -2.75 -4.55 -5.93
N MET A 152 -2.74 -4.35 -4.61
CA MET A 152 -3.42 -5.19 -3.64
C MET A 152 -4.95 -5.05 -3.67
N LYS A 153 -5.49 -4.02 -4.33
CA LYS A 153 -6.93 -3.68 -4.33
C LYS A 153 -7.49 -3.61 -2.90
N PRO A 154 -6.94 -2.76 -2.04
CA PRO A 154 -7.33 -2.71 -0.64
C PRO A 154 -8.75 -2.16 -0.48
N ARG A 155 -9.46 -2.63 0.56
CA ARG A 155 -10.72 -2.06 1.04
C ARG A 155 -10.46 -0.94 2.05
N LEU A 156 -9.37 -1.07 2.82
CA LEU A 156 -8.86 -0.05 3.74
C LEU A 156 -7.38 0.18 3.47
N LEU A 157 -7.01 1.42 3.19
CA LEU A 157 -5.64 1.83 2.91
C LEU A 157 -5.18 2.88 3.92
N PHE A 158 -4.18 2.55 4.72
CA PHE A 158 -3.45 3.51 5.53
C PHE A 158 -2.30 4.10 4.72
N VAL A 159 -2.14 5.42 4.75
CA VAL A 159 -1.04 6.11 4.06
C VAL A 159 -0.39 7.10 5.03
N SER A 160 0.85 6.80 5.41
CA SER A 160 1.61 7.65 6.31
C SER A 160 2.50 8.61 5.55
N GLU A 161 2.40 9.90 5.90
CA GLU A 161 3.22 10.99 5.35
C GLU A 161 3.36 10.93 3.81
N PRO A 162 2.23 10.84 3.06
CA PRO A 162 2.26 10.58 1.61
C PRO A 162 3.07 11.61 0.81
N THR A 163 3.22 12.80 1.36
CA THR A 163 3.86 13.94 0.68
C THR A 163 5.22 14.33 1.26
N ARG A 164 5.76 13.50 2.19
CA ARG A 164 7.05 13.81 2.83
C ARG A 164 8.23 13.64 1.88
N GLY A 165 9.08 14.67 1.81
CA GLY A 165 10.34 14.60 1.06
C GLY A 165 10.17 14.47 -0.45
N ILE A 166 9.09 15.01 -1.01
CA ILE A 166 8.85 15.13 -2.44
C ILE A 166 8.54 16.59 -2.81
N ASP A 167 8.72 16.94 -4.08
CA ASP A 167 8.45 18.28 -4.58
C ASP A 167 6.95 18.62 -4.63
N ILE A 168 6.61 19.91 -4.76
CA ILE A 168 5.23 20.40 -4.72
C ILE A 168 4.35 19.78 -5.82
N GLY A 169 4.90 19.61 -7.03
CA GLY A 169 4.17 18.99 -8.14
C GLY A 169 3.83 17.53 -7.86
N ALA A 170 4.81 16.77 -7.35
CA ALA A 170 4.60 15.39 -6.95
C ALA A 170 3.62 15.25 -5.77
N LYS A 171 3.59 16.22 -4.82
CA LYS A 171 2.61 16.21 -3.71
C LYS A 171 1.18 16.23 -4.23
N LYS A 172 0.88 17.13 -5.15
CA LYS A 172 -0.46 17.22 -5.74
C LYS A 172 -0.84 15.92 -6.44
N LEU A 173 0.03 15.40 -7.30
CA LEU A 173 -0.21 14.13 -8.01
C LEU A 173 -0.50 12.96 -7.06
N VAL A 174 0.24 12.86 -5.95
CA VAL A 174 0.03 11.81 -4.93
C VAL A 174 -1.34 11.94 -4.27
N LEU A 175 -1.76 13.16 -3.89
CA LEU A 175 -3.07 13.38 -3.25
C LEU A 175 -4.22 13.18 -4.23
N ASP A 176 -4.08 13.66 -5.46
CA ASP A 176 -5.08 13.46 -6.52
C ASP A 176 -5.23 11.96 -6.87
N ALA A 177 -4.12 11.21 -6.89
CA ALA A 177 -4.14 9.76 -7.11
C ALA A 177 -4.87 9.01 -5.99
N LEU A 178 -4.65 9.39 -4.72
CA LEU A 178 -5.36 8.80 -3.58
C LEU A 178 -6.87 9.08 -3.67
N LYS A 179 -7.26 10.32 -3.98
CA LYS A 179 -8.65 10.72 -4.14
C LYS A 179 -9.31 9.95 -5.29
N LYS A 180 -8.69 9.93 -6.45
CA LYS A 180 -9.16 9.19 -7.62
C LYS A 180 -9.34 7.70 -7.31
N TYR A 181 -8.34 7.09 -6.64
CA TYR A 181 -8.41 5.68 -6.27
C TYR A 181 -9.56 5.38 -5.30
N ASN A 182 -9.80 6.26 -4.31
CA ASN A 182 -10.94 6.17 -3.41
C ASN A 182 -12.27 6.20 -4.17
N GLU A 183 -12.46 7.20 -5.07
CA GLU A 183 -13.69 7.39 -5.84
C GLU A 183 -13.98 6.22 -6.79
N GLU A 184 -12.95 5.71 -7.49
CA GLU A 184 -13.10 4.64 -8.48
C GLU A 184 -13.32 3.25 -7.85
N ASN A 185 -12.75 3.01 -6.66
CA ASN A 185 -12.73 1.68 -6.03
C ASN A 185 -13.55 1.60 -4.74
N ASN A 186 -14.14 2.70 -4.29
CA ASN A 186 -14.81 2.82 -2.98
C ASN A 186 -13.91 2.35 -1.81
N THR A 187 -12.59 2.56 -1.95
CA THR A 187 -11.59 2.20 -0.96
C THR A 187 -11.59 3.23 0.17
N THR A 188 -11.72 2.80 1.40
CA THR A 188 -11.54 3.68 2.57
C THR A 188 -10.07 4.03 2.72
N ILE A 189 -9.73 5.32 2.84
CA ILE A 189 -8.34 5.78 2.97
C ILE A 189 -8.14 6.54 4.26
N VAL A 190 -7.11 6.19 5.03
CA VAL A 190 -6.70 6.92 6.23
C VAL A 190 -5.34 7.54 5.98
N ILE A 191 -5.30 8.87 5.91
CA ILE A 191 -4.07 9.64 5.71
C ILE A 191 -3.56 10.10 7.07
N ILE A 192 -2.28 9.82 7.35
CA ILE A 192 -1.61 10.17 8.60
C ILE A 192 -0.51 11.17 8.26
N SER A 193 -0.59 12.40 8.83
CA SER A 193 0.36 13.48 8.57
C SER A 193 0.62 14.37 9.79
#